data_c1f5a30bad439c9ef627ed4493e98414
#
_entry.id   c1f5a30bad439c9ef627ed4493e98414
#
_cell.length_a   1.000
_cell.length_b   1.000
_cell.length_c   1.000
_cell.angle_alpha   90.00
_cell.angle_beta   90.00
_cell.angle_gamma   90.00
#
_symmetry.space_group_name_H-M   'P 1'
#
loop_
_entity.id
_entity.type
_entity.pdbx_description
1 polymer ?
#
loop_
_entity_poly.entity_id
_entity_poly.type
_entity_poly.pdbx_seq_one_letter_code
_entity_poly.pdbx_strand_id
1 'polypeptide(L)'
;KGVSNATINEIYKQIKKTNLTDTNIADIMQLEKDIDIDLCIARRDIADLYEYCLACGKKVYLISDMYYKLQDIKHLLDKCGVTIPDDEHIWISCEKKCDKVSGSIWKEYSELVGKDIKCLHIGDNKTGDVENPAKYGIDSYYIMSAKDMLMNSSMAELASHVNTVSDSICLGLVISKLFNSPFALCSTNGKVSYDDSEIYG
;
A
#
# COMPACT_ATOMS: atom_id res chain seq x y z
N LYS A 1 -20.22 0.30 9.18
CA LYS A 1 -19.79 -0.38 7.93
C LYS A 1 -18.85 0.59 7.25
N GLY A 2 -17.54 0.28 7.22
CA GLY A 2 -16.55 1.08 6.50
C GLY A 2 -16.89 1.10 5.01
N VAL A 3 -16.85 2.28 4.40
CA VAL A 3 -17.08 2.44 2.96
C VAL A 3 -15.73 2.26 2.29
N SER A 4 -15.34 1.01 2.03
CA SER A 4 -14.04 0.66 1.43
C SER A 4 -13.85 1.25 0.01
N ASN A 5 -14.93 1.71 -0.63
CA ASN A 5 -14.96 2.22 -2.01
C ASN A 5 -15.26 3.72 -2.10
N ALA A 6 -15.09 4.46 -0.99
CA ALA A 6 -15.30 5.89 -0.97
C ALA A 6 -14.10 6.63 -1.60
N THR A 7 -14.36 7.68 -2.36
CA THR A 7 -13.35 8.63 -2.79
C THR A 7 -12.99 9.59 -1.65
N ILE A 8 -11.82 10.21 -1.71
CA ILE A 8 -11.41 11.24 -0.76
C ILE A 8 -12.47 12.35 -0.63
N ASN A 9 -13.08 12.76 -1.73
CA ASN A 9 -14.17 13.74 -1.73
C ASN A 9 -15.40 13.29 -0.95
N GLU A 10 -15.77 12.01 -1.03
CA GLU A 10 -16.90 11.44 -0.29
C GLU A 10 -16.58 11.34 1.20
N ILE A 11 -15.32 11.02 1.56
CA ILE A 11 -14.85 11.00 2.95
C ILE A 11 -14.96 12.40 3.56
N TYR A 12 -14.40 13.42 2.91
CA TYR A 12 -14.41 14.79 3.40
C TYR A 12 -15.81 15.41 3.44
N LYS A 13 -16.73 15.01 2.56
CA LYS A 13 -18.16 15.40 2.69
C LYS A 13 -18.80 14.91 3.99
N GLN A 14 -18.37 13.80 4.56
CA GLN A 14 -18.86 13.33 5.86
C GLN A 14 -18.28 14.15 7.01
N ILE A 15 -17.02 14.59 6.89
CA ILE A 15 -16.33 15.43 7.88
C ILE A 15 -16.93 16.83 7.93
N LYS A 16 -17.49 17.34 6.82
CA LYS A 16 -18.15 18.66 6.73
C LYS A 16 -19.28 18.89 7.75
N LYS A 17 -19.79 17.85 8.37
CA LYS A 17 -20.77 17.96 9.46
C LYS A 17 -20.19 18.60 10.74
N THR A 18 -18.89 18.88 10.76
CA THR A 18 -18.15 19.42 11.90
C THR A 18 -17.60 20.82 11.61
N ASN A 19 -18.41 21.86 11.49
CA ASN A 19 -18.01 23.30 11.48
C ASN A 19 -16.85 23.73 10.56
N LEU A 20 -16.43 22.93 9.57
CA LEU A 20 -15.44 23.30 8.57
C LEU A 20 -16.11 24.00 7.37
N THR A 21 -15.49 25.05 6.84
CA THR A 21 -15.91 25.71 5.61
C THR A 21 -15.48 24.91 4.38
N ASP A 22 -16.15 25.13 3.24
CA ASP A 22 -15.82 24.44 1.98
C ASP A 22 -14.38 24.70 1.53
N THR A 23 -13.88 25.91 1.70
CA THR A 23 -12.50 26.30 1.37
C THR A 23 -11.51 25.56 2.24
N ASN A 24 -11.73 25.52 3.55
CA ASN A 24 -10.83 24.81 4.47
C ASN A 24 -10.78 23.30 4.18
N ILE A 25 -11.88 22.70 3.76
CA ILE A 25 -11.92 21.28 3.40
C ILE A 25 -11.09 21.00 2.16
N ALA A 26 -11.18 21.83 1.14
CA ALA A 26 -10.39 21.66 -0.09
C ALA A 26 -8.89 21.78 0.19
N ASP A 27 -8.50 22.76 1.00
CA ASP A 27 -7.09 22.98 1.38
C ASP A 27 -6.55 21.82 2.22
N ILE A 28 -7.32 21.31 3.19
CA ILE A 28 -6.93 20.17 4.02
C ILE A 28 -6.79 18.90 3.16
N MET A 29 -7.72 18.67 2.26
CA MET A 29 -7.70 17.52 1.37
C MET A 29 -6.51 17.56 0.40
N GLN A 30 -6.14 18.74 -0.09
CA GLN A 30 -4.95 18.91 -0.91
C GLN A 30 -3.69 18.69 -0.10
N LEU A 31 -3.62 19.27 1.11
CA LEU A 31 -2.49 19.09 2.03
C LEU A 31 -2.28 17.61 2.39
N GLU A 32 -3.36 16.85 2.66
CA GLU A 32 -3.26 15.40 2.90
C GLU A 32 -2.61 14.68 1.73
N LYS A 33 -3.04 14.97 0.50
CA LYS A 33 -2.47 14.38 -0.71
C LYS A 33 -0.98 14.73 -0.88
N ASP A 34 -0.64 16.00 -0.68
CA ASP A 34 0.73 16.48 -0.83
C ASP A 34 1.66 15.80 0.18
N ILE A 35 1.22 15.70 1.43
CA ILE A 35 1.96 15.00 2.50
C ILE A 35 2.12 13.52 2.17
N ASP A 36 1.07 12.84 1.76
CA ASP A 36 1.14 11.40 1.43
C ASP A 36 2.09 11.14 0.25
N ILE A 37 2.04 11.98 -0.78
CA ILE A 37 2.96 11.90 -1.91
C ILE A 37 4.40 12.18 -1.46
N ASP A 38 4.62 13.22 -0.66
CA ASP A 38 5.96 13.61 -0.22
C ASP A 38 6.60 12.57 0.69
N LEU A 39 5.83 11.93 1.56
CA LEU A 39 6.33 10.94 2.51
C LEU A 39 6.38 9.51 1.96
N CYS A 40 5.68 9.24 0.85
CA CYS A 40 5.67 7.90 0.27
C CYS A 40 7.04 7.51 -0.27
N ILE A 41 7.45 6.29 0.03
CA ILE A 41 8.67 5.68 -0.50
C ILE A 41 8.36 4.31 -1.09
N ALA A 42 9.07 3.95 -2.16
CA ALA A 42 8.96 2.62 -2.72
C ALA A 42 9.56 1.56 -1.79
N ARG A 43 8.90 0.41 -1.69
CA ARG A 43 9.54 -0.82 -1.17
C ARG A 43 10.41 -1.38 -2.28
N ARG A 44 11.73 -1.14 -2.19
CA ARG A 44 12.68 -1.36 -3.30
C ARG A 44 12.60 -2.77 -3.88
N ASP A 45 12.64 -3.80 -3.05
CA ASP A 45 12.61 -5.20 -3.54
C ASP A 45 11.32 -5.50 -4.33
N ILE A 46 10.21 -4.86 -3.97
CA ILE A 46 8.93 -5.04 -4.67
C ILE A 46 8.90 -4.21 -5.96
N ALA A 47 9.45 -3.00 -5.94
CA ALA A 47 9.60 -2.19 -7.14
C ALA A 47 10.54 -2.89 -8.15
N ASP A 48 11.67 -3.41 -7.71
CA ASP A 48 12.61 -4.15 -8.55
C ASP A 48 11.98 -5.43 -9.13
N LEU A 49 11.20 -6.15 -8.33
CA LEU A 49 10.45 -7.31 -8.81
C LEU A 49 9.40 -6.91 -9.86
N TYR A 50 8.71 -5.79 -9.67
CA TYR A 50 7.75 -5.25 -10.64
C TYR A 50 8.45 -4.94 -11.97
N GLU A 51 9.56 -4.19 -11.95
CA GLU A 51 10.35 -3.87 -13.15
C GLU A 51 10.88 -5.14 -13.84
N TYR A 52 11.37 -6.11 -13.06
CA TYR A 52 11.78 -7.40 -13.59
C TYR A 52 10.65 -8.15 -14.29
N CYS A 53 9.45 -8.15 -13.71
CA CYS A 53 8.28 -8.77 -14.35
C CYS A 53 7.92 -8.10 -15.68
N LEU A 54 7.97 -6.77 -15.74
CA LEU A 54 7.75 -6.02 -16.98
C LEU A 54 8.82 -6.36 -18.04
N ALA A 55 10.10 -6.39 -17.64
CA ALA A 55 11.20 -6.76 -18.52
C ALA A 55 11.08 -8.19 -19.06
N CYS A 56 10.47 -9.10 -18.29
CA CYS A 56 10.13 -10.46 -18.72
C CYS A 56 8.85 -10.56 -19.56
N GLY A 57 8.24 -9.45 -19.95
CA GLY A 57 7.01 -9.41 -20.74
C GLY A 57 5.76 -9.90 -20.01
N LYS A 58 5.77 -9.86 -18.66
CA LYS A 58 4.60 -10.23 -17.87
C LYS A 58 3.59 -9.09 -17.86
N LYS A 59 2.30 -9.42 -17.90
CA LYS A 59 1.25 -8.46 -17.59
C LYS A 59 1.18 -8.28 -16.08
N VAL A 60 1.39 -7.07 -15.60
CA VAL A 60 1.35 -6.74 -14.17
C VAL A 60 0.22 -5.74 -13.92
N TYR A 61 -0.58 -6.00 -12.92
CA TYR A 61 -1.65 -5.14 -12.46
C TYR A 61 -1.33 -4.59 -11.08
N LEU A 62 -1.49 -3.29 -10.89
CA LEU A 62 -1.42 -2.63 -9.58
C LEU A 62 -2.84 -2.51 -9.05
N ILE A 63 -3.14 -3.23 -7.96
CA ILE A 63 -4.50 -3.29 -7.37
C ILE A 63 -4.45 -2.75 -5.94
N SER A 64 -5.17 -1.67 -5.69
CA SER A 64 -5.13 -0.98 -4.38
C SER A 64 -6.52 -0.64 -3.86
N ASP A 65 -6.76 -0.95 -2.58
CA ASP A 65 -7.90 -0.40 -1.83
C ASP A 65 -7.52 0.98 -1.32
N MET A 66 -7.84 2.02 -2.12
CA MET A 66 -7.43 3.39 -1.90
C MET A 66 -8.56 4.35 -2.24
N TYR A 67 -8.58 5.51 -1.57
CA TYR A 67 -9.55 6.59 -1.80
C TYR A 67 -9.04 7.68 -2.76
N TYR A 68 -7.79 7.59 -3.21
CA TYR A 68 -7.20 8.48 -4.22
C TYR A 68 -7.59 8.04 -5.63
N LYS A 69 -7.61 9.01 -6.55
CA LYS A 69 -7.89 8.75 -7.96
C LYS A 69 -6.65 8.25 -8.70
N LEU A 70 -6.87 7.72 -9.89
CA LEU A 70 -5.82 7.23 -10.78
C LEU A 70 -4.67 8.24 -10.95
N GLN A 71 -4.97 9.52 -11.15
CA GLN A 71 -3.94 10.54 -11.35
C GLN A 71 -3.08 10.77 -10.09
N ASP A 72 -3.68 10.72 -8.91
CA ASP A 72 -2.96 10.83 -7.64
C ASP A 72 -2.02 9.62 -7.46
N ILE A 73 -2.48 8.41 -7.80
CA ILE A 73 -1.65 7.18 -7.73
C ILE A 73 -0.51 7.22 -8.76
N LYS A 74 -0.76 7.70 -9.99
CA LYS A 74 0.29 7.86 -11.00
C LYS A 74 1.37 8.85 -10.54
N HIS A 75 0.98 9.96 -9.92
CA HIS A 75 1.93 10.92 -9.35
C HIS A 75 2.77 10.31 -8.22
N LEU A 76 2.14 9.48 -7.37
CA LEU A 76 2.82 8.77 -6.29
C LEU A 76 3.85 7.76 -6.85
N LEU A 77 3.48 6.99 -7.88
CA LEU A 77 4.39 6.06 -8.55
C LEU A 77 5.58 6.79 -9.20
N ASP A 78 5.32 7.89 -9.91
CA ASP A 78 6.34 8.72 -10.56
C ASP A 78 7.35 9.26 -9.53
N LYS A 79 6.84 9.84 -8.44
CA LYS A 79 7.67 10.33 -7.33
C LYS A 79 8.53 9.23 -6.70
N CYS A 80 8.01 8.01 -6.64
CA CYS A 80 8.75 6.85 -6.14
C CYS A 80 9.71 6.23 -7.17
N GLY A 81 9.76 6.76 -8.40
CA GLY A 81 10.62 6.24 -9.48
C GLY A 81 10.19 4.85 -9.99
N VAL A 82 8.90 4.53 -9.86
CA VAL A 82 8.32 3.26 -10.34
C VAL A 82 7.70 3.48 -11.71
N THR A 83 7.98 2.60 -12.65
CA THR A 83 7.38 2.65 -14.01
C THR A 83 5.86 2.65 -13.92
N ILE A 84 5.23 3.66 -14.55
CA ILE A 84 3.78 3.78 -14.55
C ILE A 84 3.20 2.88 -15.65
N PRO A 85 2.39 1.88 -15.30
CA PRO A 85 1.73 1.04 -16.31
C PRO A 85 0.60 1.80 -17.02
N ASP A 86 0.08 1.21 -18.08
CA ASP A 86 -1.13 1.72 -18.74
C ASP A 86 -2.30 1.77 -17.76
N ASP A 87 -3.19 2.74 -17.93
CA ASP A 87 -4.31 3.01 -17.02
C ASP A 87 -5.19 1.79 -16.77
N GLU A 88 -5.35 0.91 -17.74
CA GLU A 88 -6.12 -0.34 -17.62
C GLU A 88 -5.50 -1.35 -16.66
N HIS A 89 -4.21 -1.22 -16.35
CA HIS A 89 -3.47 -2.07 -15.41
C HIS A 89 -3.41 -1.49 -13.98
N ILE A 90 -4.01 -0.33 -13.74
CA ILE A 90 -4.10 0.26 -12.39
C ILE A 90 -5.56 0.19 -11.92
N TRP A 91 -5.81 -0.62 -10.92
CA TRP A 91 -7.14 -0.83 -10.36
C TRP A 91 -7.24 -0.26 -8.95
N ILE A 92 -8.10 0.72 -8.77
CA ILE A 92 -8.29 1.43 -7.51
C ILE A 92 -9.73 1.22 -7.04
N SER A 93 -9.91 0.77 -5.81
CA SER A 93 -11.22 0.39 -5.28
C SER A 93 -12.26 1.50 -5.36
N CYS A 94 -11.87 2.76 -5.08
CA CYS A 94 -12.81 3.89 -5.11
C CYS A 94 -13.30 4.24 -6.54
N GLU A 95 -12.54 3.92 -7.57
CA GLU A 95 -12.93 4.13 -8.98
C GLU A 95 -13.67 2.90 -9.54
N LYS A 96 -13.18 1.71 -9.26
CA LYS A 96 -13.79 0.44 -9.66
C LYS A 96 -15.09 0.13 -8.92
N LYS A 97 -15.32 0.77 -7.76
CA LYS A 97 -16.45 0.48 -6.84
C LYS A 97 -16.49 -0.99 -6.37
N CYS A 98 -15.36 -1.63 -6.36
CA CYS A 98 -15.12 -2.96 -5.84
C CYS A 98 -13.80 -2.99 -5.06
N ASP A 99 -13.63 -3.89 -4.10
CA ASP A 99 -12.48 -3.89 -3.22
C ASP A 99 -11.94 -5.31 -2.95
N LYS A 100 -10.70 -5.38 -2.43
CA LYS A 100 -10.00 -6.61 -2.13
C LYS A 100 -10.60 -7.32 -0.93
N VAL A 101 -11.01 -6.57 0.09
CA VAL A 101 -11.49 -7.12 1.36
C VAL A 101 -12.84 -7.80 1.21
N SER A 102 -13.76 -7.24 0.42
CA SER A 102 -15.01 -7.93 0.08
C SER A 102 -14.82 -9.07 -0.94
N GLY A 103 -13.71 -9.09 -1.63
CA GLY A 103 -13.41 -10.02 -2.71
C GLY A 103 -14.02 -9.63 -4.07
N SER A 104 -14.77 -8.54 -4.14
CA SER A 104 -15.48 -8.14 -5.36
C SER A 104 -14.52 -7.79 -6.50
N ILE A 105 -13.36 -7.18 -6.21
CA ILE A 105 -12.34 -6.87 -7.21
C ILE A 105 -11.71 -8.12 -7.83
N TRP A 106 -11.56 -9.18 -7.04
CA TRP A 106 -10.99 -10.45 -7.50
C TRP A 106 -11.93 -11.20 -8.43
N LYS A 107 -13.23 -11.05 -8.22
CA LYS A 107 -14.24 -11.56 -9.13
C LYS A 107 -14.08 -10.91 -10.51
N GLU A 108 -14.06 -9.57 -10.58
CA GLU A 108 -13.88 -8.84 -11.84
C GLU A 108 -12.55 -9.19 -12.50
N TYR A 109 -11.46 -9.27 -11.70
CA TYR A 109 -10.15 -9.60 -12.21
C TYR A 109 -10.10 -11.01 -12.81
N SER A 110 -10.68 -12.02 -12.14
CA SER A 110 -10.72 -13.39 -12.65
C SER A 110 -11.55 -13.53 -13.93
N GLU A 111 -12.60 -12.74 -14.07
CA GLU A 111 -13.41 -12.68 -15.30
C GLU A 111 -12.63 -12.03 -16.45
N LEU A 112 -11.81 -11.00 -16.18
CA LEU A 112 -10.97 -10.33 -17.17
C LEU A 112 -9.87 -11.24 -17.70
N VAL A 113 -9.10 -11.89 -16.81
CA VAL A 113 -7.92 -12.68 -17.22
C VAL A 113 -8.29 -14.07 -17.74
N GLY A 114 -9.43 -14.61 -17.33
CA GLY A 114 -9.87 -15.97 -17.69
C GLY A 114 -9.23 -17.04 -16.80
N LYS A 115 -9.91 -18.21 -16.74
CA LYS A 115 -9.56 -19.29 -15.80
C LYS A 115 -8.28 -20.07 -16.16
N ASP A 116 -7.84 -19.96 -17.40
CA ASP A 116 -6.67 -20.70 -17.90
C ASP A 116 -5.35 -19.95 -17.67
N ILE A 117 -5.42 -18.72 -17.21
CA ILE A 117 -4.24 -17.88 -16.94
C ILE A 117 -3.83 -18.05 -15.48
N LYS A 118 -2.58 -18.46 -15.28
CA LYS A 118 -1.98 -18.50 -13.94
C LYS A 118 -1.61 -17.10 -13.51
N CYS A 119 -2.17 -16.68 -12.39
CA CYS A 119 -1.93 -15.38 -11.77
C CYS A 119 -1.30 -15.58 -10.39
N LEU A 120 -0.36 -14.70 -10.04
CA LEU A 120 0.20 -14.59 -8.69
C LEU A 120 -0.06 -13.19 -8.19
N HIS A 121 -0.73 -13.06 -7.04
CA HIS A 121 -0.89 -11.80 -6.34
C HIS A 121 0.12 -11.68 -5.19
N ILE A 122 0.69 -10.49 -5.00
CA ILE A 122 1.62 -10.19 -3.91
C ILE A 122 1.02 -9.04 -3.10
N GLY A 123 0.86 -9.23 -1.80
CA GLY A 123 0.30 -8.21 -0.93
C GLY A 123 0.43 -8.52 0.55
N ASP A 124 0.03 -7.57 1.40
CA ASP A 124 0.26 -7.59 2.85
C ASP A 124 -1.01 -7.73 3.69
N ASN A 125 -2.18 -7.72 3.08
CA ASN A 125 -3.45 -7.94 3.76
C ASN A 125 -3.89 -9.39 3.63
N LYS A 126 -3.88 -10.15 4.73
CA LYS A 126 -4.21 -11.59 4.73
C LYS A 126 -5.57 -11.87 4.11
N THR A 127 -6.59 -11.10 4.45
CA THR A 127 -7.94 -11.30 3.89
C THR A 127 -8.03 -10.81 2.45
N GLY A 128 -7.59 -9.56 2.20
CA GLY A 128 -7.72 -8.94 0.88
C GLY A 128 -6.78 -9.52 -0.17
N ASP A 129 -5.56 -9.90 0.21
CA ASP A 129 -4.50 -10.25 -0.73
C ASP A 129 -4.17 -11.76 -0.75
N VAL A 130 -4.71 -12.55 0.19
CA VAL A 130 -4.44 -14.00 0.24
C VAL A 130 -5.73 -14.81 0.21
N GLU A 131 -6.62 -14.63 1.21
CA GLU A 131 -7.82 -15.47 1.35
C GLU A 131 -8.83 -15.21 0.24
N ASN A 132 -9.03 -13.96 -0.14
CA ASN A 132 -10.03 -13.61 -1.16
C ASN A 132 -9.58 -13.93 -2.59
N PRO A 133 -8.34 -13.65 -3.04
CA PRO A 133 -7.85 -14.09 -4.35
C PRO A 133 -7.95 -15.61 -4.54
N ALA A 134 -7.63 -16.39 -3.50
CA ALA A 134 -7.66 -17.85 -3.53
C ALA A 134 -9.05 -18.41 -3.90
N LYS A 135 -10.13 -17.71 -3.52
CA LYS A 135 -11.51 -18.09 -3.86
C LYS A 135 -11.80 -18.04 -5.37
N TYR A 136 -10.95 -17.32 -6.11
CA TYR A 136 -11.05 -17.13 -7.56
C TYR A 136 -9.92 -17.82 -8.33
N GLY A 137 -9.15 -18.70 -7.66
CA GLY A 137 -8.07 -19.46 -8.29
C GLY A 137 -6.80 -18.64 -8.56
N ILE A 138 -6.63 -17.52 -7.87
CA ILE A 138 -5.43 -16.66 -7.96
C ILE A 138 -4.48 -17.09 -6.85
N ASP A 139 -3.26 -17.51 -7.21
CA ASP A 139 -2.21 -17.78 -6.25
C ASP A 139 -1.77 -16.49 -5.56
N SER A 140 -1.34 -16.59 -4.30
CA SER A 140 -0.93 -15.43 -3.53
C SER A 140 0.39 -15.65 -2.83
N TYR A 141 1.20 -14.59 -2.77
CA TYR A 141 2.40 -14.53 -1.96
C TYR A 141 2.24 -13.41 -0.91
N TYR A 142 2.18 -13.80 0.35
CA TYR A 142 2.05 -12.86 1.46
C TYR A 142 3.41 -12.22 1.77
N ILE A 143 3.42 -10.91 1.88
CA ILE A 143 4.55 -10.13 2.42
C ILE A 143 4.09 -9.39 3.65
N MET A 144 4.95 -9.26 4.67
CA MET A 144 4.59 -8.44 5.83
C MET A 144 4.59 -6.96 5.48
N SER A 145 3.60 -6.23 5.99
CA SER A 145 3.68 -4.76 6.01
C SER A 145 4.84 -4.30 6.89
N ALA A 146 5.35 -3.10 6.66
CA ALA A 146 6.42 -2.54 7.50
C ALA A 146 6.00 -2.44 8.99
N LYS A 147 4.72 -2.14 9.23
CA LYS A 147 4.14 -2.14 10.58
C LYS A 147 4.13 -3.54 11.20
N ASP A 148 3.71 -4.55 10.46
CA ASP A 148 3.70 -5.92 10.98
C ASP A 148 5.12 -6.42 11.24
N MET A 149 6.09 -6.03 10.41
CA MET A 149 7.50 -6.35 10.67
C MET A 149 7.99 -5.71 11.96
N LEU A 150 7.69 -4.43 12.23
CA LEU A 150 8.00 -3.81 13.51
C LEU A 150 7.42 -4.62 14.66
N MET A 151 6.12 -4.96 14.61
CA MET A 151 5.43 -5.68 15.68
C MET A 151 5.94 -7.12 15.88
N ASN A 152 6.56 -7.71 14.87
CA ASN A 152 7.18 -9.05 14.96
C ASN A 152 8.71 -9.01 15.19
N SER A 153 9.29 -7.82 15.38
CA SER A 153 10.72 -7.62 15.60
C SER A 153 11.05 -7.42 17.06
N SER A 154 12.35 -7.41 17.38
CA SER A 154 12.85 -7.02 18.71
C SER A 154 12.57 -5.57 19.07
N MET A 155 12.09 -4.75 18.13
CA MET A 155 11.77 -3.34 18.30
C MET A 155 10.26 -3.07 18.52
N ALA A 156 9.44 -4.11 18.67
CA ALA A 156 7.98 -3.98 18.84
C ALA A 156 7.58 -3.04 19.98
N GLU A 157 8.37 -3.00 21.04
CA GLU A 157 8.13 -2.13 22.20
C GLU A 157 8.14 -0.64 21.87
N LEU A 158 8.88 -0.22 20.82
CA LEU A 158 8.92 1.19 20.38
C LEU A 158 7.52 1.73 20.04
N ALA A 159 6.64 0.88 19.53
CA ALA A 159 5.27 1.29 19.21
C ALA A 159 4.47 1.73 20.46
N SER A 160 4.80 1.22 21.64
CA SER A 160 4.15 1.59 22.89
C SER A 160 4.58 2.94 23.46
N HIS A 161 5.69 3.50 22.95
CA HIS A 161 6.26 4.78 23.38
C HIS A 161 5.82 5.97 22.53
N VAL A 162 4.98 5.73 21.52
CA VAL A 162 4.45 6.78 20.64
C VAL A 162 3.30 7.52 21.34
N ASN A 163 3.57 8.73 21.82
CA ASN A 163 2.61 9.55 22.55
C ASN A 163 2.30 10.88 21.86
N THR A 164 3.16 11.31 20.94
CA THR A 164 3.05 12.57 20.23
C THR A 164 3.12 12.38 18.72
N VAL A 165 2.73 13.40 17.96
CA VAL A 165 2.91 13.40 16.49
C VAL A 165 4.40 13.30 16.12
N SER A 166 5.27 13.96 16.88
CA SER A 166 6.73 13.87 16.66
C SER A 166 7.24 12.45 16.86
N ASP A 167 6.80 11.74 17.90
CA ASP A 167 7.18 10.34 18.11
C ASP A 167 6.71 9.46 16.96
N SER A 168 5.49 9.71 16.46
CA SER A 168 4.93 8.99 15.32
C SER A 168 5.75 9.20 14.04
N ILE A 169 6.19 10.43 13.78
CA ILE A 169 7.06 10.76 12.65
C ILE A 169 8.42 10.06 12.79
N CYS A 170 9.06 10.15 13.97
CA CYS A 170 10.33 9.48 14.24
C CYS A 170 10.21 7.96 14.05
N LEU A 171 9.17 7.34 14.61
CA LEU A 171 8.93 5.91 14.43
C LEU A 171 8.69 5.57 12.94
N GLY A 172 7.95 6.40 12.22
CA GLY A 172 7.73 6.24 10.79
C GLY A 172 9.03 6.23 9.98
N LEU A 173 9.96 7.14 10.28
CA LEU A 173 11.29 7.19 9.66
C LEU A 173 12.11 5.92 9.97
N VAL A 174 12.09 5.45 11.21
CA VAL A 174 12.77 4.20 11.61
C VAL A 174 12.17 3.00 10.85
N ILE A 175 10.85 2.88 10.82
CA ILE A 175 10.14 1.80 10.12
C ILE A 175 10.49 1.82 8.63
N SER A 176 10.41 2.97 8.00
CA SER A 176 10.65 3.11 6.56
C SER A 176 12.10 2.78 6.17
N LYS A 177 13.05 2.97 7.07
CA LYS A 177 14.46 2.63 6.83
C LYS A 177 14.75 1.15 7.11
N LEU A 178 14.31 0.63 8.26
CA LEU A 178 14.64 -0.74 8.69
C LEU A 178 13.80 -1.82 8.00
N PHE A 179 12.55 -1.51 7.65
CA PHE A 179 11.59 -2.48 7.13
C PHE A 179 11.13 -2.14 5.71
N ASN A 180 11.96 -1.43 4.93
CA ASN A 180 11.68 -1.19 3.51
C ASN A 180 11.60 -2.52 2.74
N SER A 181 12.57 -3.43 2.97
CA SER A 181 12.51 -4.78 2.40
C SER A 181 11.48 -5.64 3.13
N PRO A 182 10.57 -6.35 2.40
CA PRO A 182 9.66 -7.30 3.02
C PRO A 182 10.36 -8.53 3.61
N PHE A 183 11.65 -8.70 3.32
CA PHE A 183 12.48 -9.82 3.76
C PHE A 183 13.43 -9.46 4.92
N ALA A 184 13.36 -8.23 5.44
CA ALA A 184 14.26 -7.72 6.48
C ALA A 184 14.35 -8.60 7.74
N LEU A 185 13.28 -9.33 8.08
CA LEU A 185 13.28 -10.24 9.24
C LEU A 185 13.64 -11.69 8.91
N CYS A 186 13.76 -12.06 7.63
CA CYS A 186 13.97 -13.47 7.24
C CYS A 186 15.32 -14.04 7.65
N SER A 187 16.36 -13.19 7.67
CA SER A 187 17.74 -13.60 8.02
C SER A 187 18.06 -13.47 9.52
N THR A 188 17.24 -12.78 10.29
CA THR A 188 17.58 -12.35 11.66
C THR A 188 16.71 -12.98 12.74
N ASN A 189 15.76 -13.86 12.38
CA ASN A 189 14.76 -14.42 13.31
C ASN A 189 14.04 -13.34 14.15
N GLY A 190 13.71 -12.21 13.52
CA GLY A 190 13.03 -11.08 14.14
C GLY A 190 13.95 -10.13 14.94
N LYS A 191 15.25 -10.40 14.98
CA LYS A 191 16.22 -9.46 15.61
C LYS A 191 16.61 -8.41 14.57
N VAL A 192 16.63 -7.16 14.99
CA VAL A 192 17.12 -6.04 14.18
C VAL A 192 18.41 -5.55 14.79
N SER A 193 19.49 -5.56 14.03
CA SER A 193 20.77 -4.98 14.44
C SER A 193 20.90 -3.57 13.85
N TYR A 194 21.25 -2.61 14.67
CA TYR A 194 21.60 -1.25 14.22
C TYR A 194 22.90 -1.23 13.44
N ASP A 195 23.81 -2.16 13.72
CA ASP A 195 25.13 -2.23 13.10
C ASP A 195 25.06 -2.69 11.64
N ASP A 196 24.01 -3.45 11.29
CA ASP A 196 23.78 -3.93 9.92
C ASP A 196 22.88 -2.97 9.11
N SER A 197 22.45 -1.88 9.71
CA SER A 197 21.59 -0.92 9.04
C SER A 197 22.41 0.22 8.44
N GLU A 198 22.17 0.55 7.18
CA GLU A 198 22.74 1.73 6.52
C GLU A 198 22.22 3.08 7.10
N ILE A 199 21.69 3.05 8.34
CA ILE A 199 21.17 4.24 9.02
C ILE A 199 22.29 5.26 9.29
N TYR A 200 23.53 4.80 9.35
CA TYR A 200 24.70 5.62 9.63
C TYR A 200 25.58 5.94 8.41
N GLY A 201 25.09 5.63 7.20
CA GLY A 201 25.76 5.96 5.95
C GLY A 201 25.43 7.37 5.43
#